data_1bfee1840534f8d23295e931f67deb8a
#
_entry.id   1bfee1840534f8d23295e931f67deb8a
#
_cell.length_a   1.000
_cell.length_b   1.000
_cell.length_c   1.000
_cell.angle_alpha   90.00
_cell.angle_beta   90.00
_cell.angle_gamma   90.00
#
_symmetry.space_group_name_H-M   'P 1'
#
loop_
_entity.id
_entity.type
_entity.pdbx_description
1 polymer ?
#
loop_
_entity_poly.entity_id
_entity_poly.type
_entity_poly.pdbx_seq_one_letter_code
_entity_poly.pdbx_strand_id
1 'polypeptide(L)'
;MKRRNLLGLLSVIPFAGPALSSTAEPADEWESDVCVIGAGLAGITAAIAAKTAGAANVCVLEKESLLEGHSTISTGYFSAVRHMPGHDAEYRAAVDSMIADMEKTGKGLGNPELIRILAENSGAAYDWMTSLGVTWLPDPYEALGGLVPRSYLTSFVNGGYDYIFAVNRRLRELRIPLYFGAEVTQVTPTDAGYVVSGSR
;
A
#
# COMPACT_ATOMS: atom_id res chain seq x y z
N MET A 1 5.85 -51.01 -42.92
CA MET A 1 5.41 -49.64 -43.09
C MET A 1 6.65 -48.73 -43.17
N LYS A 2 6.90 -48.13 -44.33
CA LYS A 2 8.10 -47.31 -44.60
C LYS A 2 7.83 -45.86 -44.17
N ARG A 3 8.67 -45.32 -43.28
CA ARG A 3 8.70 -43.89 -42.94
C ARG A 3 9.40 -43.14 -44.07
N ARG A 4 8.69 -42.20 -44.70
CA ARG A 4 9.26 -41.29 -45.70
C ARG A 4 9.78 -40.05 -44.98
N ASN A 5 11.11 -39.87 -45.06
CA ASN A 5 11.76 -38.62 -44.66
C ASN A 5 11.51 -37.57 -45.74
N LEU A 6 10.88 -36.46 -45.38
CA LEU A 6 10.73 -35.27 -46.21
C LEU A 6 11.72 -34.21 -45.69
N LEU A 7 12.89 -34.13 -46.33
CA LEU A 7 13.83 -33.05 -46.15
C LEU A 7 13.37 -31.88 -47.04
N GLY A 8 12.74 -30.88 -46.51
CA GLY A 8 12.46 -29.64 -47.19
C GLY A 8 13.64 -28.67 -47.02
N LEU A 9 14.22 -28.24 -48.11
CA LEU A 9 15.18 -27.14 -48.16
C LEU A 9 14.45 -25.84 -47.76
N LEU A 10 14.84 -25.29 -46.62
CA LEU A 10 14.48 -23.91 -46.25
C LEU A 10 15.53 -22.95 -46.87
N SER A 11 15.20 -22.30 -47.97
CA SER A 11 15.95 -21.18 -48.48
C SER A 11 15.70 -19.97 -47.57
N VAL A 12 16.72 -19.53 -46.83
CA VAL A 12 16.70 -18.29 -46.08
C VAL A 12 16.85 -17.14 -47.05
N ILE A 13 15.76 -16.44 -47.36
CA ILE A 13 15.81 -15.15 -48.04
C ILE A 13 16.11 -14.10 -46.95
N PRO A 14 17.19 -13.31 -47.08
CA PRO A 14 17.42 -12.21 -46.16
C PRO A 14 16.39 -11.10 -46.49
N PHE A 15 15.36 -11.01 -45.66
CA PHE A 15 14.42 -9.89 -45.71
C PHE A 15 15.09 -8.70 -45.02
N ALA A 16 15.75 -7.83 -45.80
CA ALA A 16 16.11 -6.51 -45.34
C ALA A 16 14.84 -5.65 -45.33
N GLY A 17 14.07 -5.80 -44.23
CA GLY A 17 12.97 -4.87 -43.95
C GLY A 17 13.54 -3.50 -43.61
N PRO A 18 12.84 -2.39 -43.94
CA PRO A 18 13.23 -1.07 -43.50
C PRO A 18 13.31 -1.06 -41.98
N ALA A 19 14.36 -0.43 -41.44
CA ALA A 19 14.49 -0.21 -40.00
C ALA A 19 13.20 0.43 -39.53
N LEU A 20 12.45 -0.30 -38.69
CA LEU A 20 11.32 0.27 -37.99
C LEU A 20 11.88 1.36 -37.10
N SER A 21 11.72 2.60 -37.55
CA SER A 21 11.84 3.77 -36.71
C SER A 21 10.90 3.51 -35.53
N SER A 22 11.45 3.29 -34.36
CA SER A 22 10.69 3.28 -33.10
C SER A 22 10.16 4.70 -32.95
N THR A 23 8.97 4.95 -33.47
CA THR A 23 8.17 6.07 -33.01
C THR A 23 7.81 5.70 -31.60
N ALA A 24 8.46 6.34 -30.63
CA ALA A 24 8.00 6.25 -29.22
C ALA A 24 6.49 6.53 -29.24
N GLU A 25 5.71 5.60 -28.70
CA GLU A 25 4.29 5.86 -28.52
C GLU A 25 4.16 7.17 -27.72
N PRO A 26 3.17 8.02 -28.05
CA PRO A 26 2.97 9.25 -27.30
C PRO A 26 2.78 8.86 -25.83
N ALA A 27 3.51 9.53 -24.94
CA ALA A 27 3.38 9.33 -23.52
C ALA A 27 1.92 9.61 -23.11
N ASP A 28 1.32 8.73 -22.34
CA ASP A 28 0.03 8.98 -21.72
C ASP A 28 0.21 10.10 -20.70
N GLU A 29 -0.31 11.28 -20.97
CA GLU A 29 -0.26 12.43 -20.06
C GLU A 29 -1.64 12.66 -19.47
N TRP A 30 -1.71 12.80 -18.12
CA TRP A 30 -2.93 13.17 -17.42
C TRP A 30 -2.61 14.00 -16.18
N GLU A 31 -3.60 14.74 -15.72
CA GLU A 31 -3.50 15.56 -14.51
C GLU A 31 -4.30 14.94 -13.34
N SER A 32 -3.80 15.11 -12.13
CA SER A 32 -4.49 14.74 -10.91
C SER A 32 -4.21 15.76 -9.80
N ASP A 33 -5.17 15.94 -8.88
CA ASP A 33 -4.98 16.78 -7.69
C ASP A 33 -3.99 16.10 -6.72
N VAL A 34 -4.06 14.76 -6.65
CA VAL A 34 -3.18 13.94 -5.82
C VAL A 34 -2.77 12.68 -6.58
N CYS A 35 -1.47 12.52 -6.78
CA CYS A 35 -0.86 11.32 -7.33
C CYS A 35 -0.13 10.57 -6.20
N VAL A 36 -0.60 9.38 -5.88
CA VAL A 36 0.03 8.51 -4.86
C VAL A 36 0.95 7.51 -5.53
N ILE A 37 2.19 7.45 -5.08
CA ILE A 37 3.21 6.52 -5.59
C ILE A 37 3.34 5.34 -4.64
N GLY A 38 2.98 4.15 -5.11
CA GLY A 38 2.96 2.90 -4.37
C GLY A 38 1.59 2.52 -3.83
N ALA A 39 1.13 1.30 -4.12
CA ALA A 39 -0.15 0.73 -3.69
C ALA A 39 -0.04 -0.19 -2.46
N GLY A 40 0.94 0.04 -1.59
CA GLY A 40 0.95 -0.55 -0.26
C GLY A 40 -0.17 0.01 0.62
N LEU A 41 -0.36 -0.54 1.83
CA LEU A 41 -1.42 -0.12 2.75
C LEU A 41 -1.42 1.39 3.00
N ALA A 42 -0.24 1.99 3.21
CA ALA A 42 -0.11 3.43 3.42
C ALA A 42 -0.54 4.26 2.20
N GLY A 43 -0.13 3.86 0.99
CA GLY A 43 -0.47 4.58 -0.23
C GLY A 43 -1.96 4.51 -0.55
N ILE A 44 -2.57 3.33 -0.49
CA ILE A 44 -4.02 3.19 -0.72
C ILE A 44 -4.82 3.97 0.35
N THR A 45 -4.38 3.94 1.61
CA THR A 45 -5.01 4.72 2.69
C THR A 45 -4.91 6.22 2.43
N ALA A 46 -3.74 6.72 1.98
CA ALA A 46 -3.55 8.12 1.63
C ALA A 46 -4.45 8.54 0.46
N ALA A 47 -4.58 7.72 -0.57
CA ALA A 47 -5.48 7.98 -1.70
C ALA A 47 -6.95 8.06 -1.27
N ILE A 48 -7.39 7.13 -0.42
CA ILE A 48 -8.75 7.13 0.16
C ILE A 48 -8.96 8.40 0.99
N ALA A 49 -8.00 8.76 1.84
CA ALA A 49 -8.08 9.95 2.68
C ALA A 49 -8.17 11.23 1.83
N ALA A 50 -7.32 11.38 0.82
CA ALA A 50 -7.35 12.52 -0.11
C ALA A 50 -8.71 12.64 -0.82
N LYS A 51 -9.22 11.53 -1.34
CA LYS A 51 -10.53 11.50 -2.01
C LYS A 51 -11.68 11.86 -1.06
N THR A 52 -11.64 11.35 0.17
CA THR A 52 -12.66 11.61 1.20
C THR A 52 -12.58 13.05 1.70
N ALA A 53 -11.39 13.67 1.70
CA ALA A 53 -11.19 15.08 2.03
C ALA A 53 -11.61 16.04 0.90
N GLY A 54 -12.04 15.54 -0.26
CA GLY A 54 -12.62 16.35 -1.33
C GLY A 54 -11.73 16.54 -2.57
N ALA A 55 -10.56 15.88 -2.66
CA ALA A 55 -9.78 15.91 -3.90
C ALA A 55 -10.59 15.29 -5.05
N ALA A 56 -10.74 16.06 -6.15
CA ALA A 56 -11.58 15.63 -7.26
C ALA A 56 -10.94 14.49 -8.05
N ASN A 57 -9.64 14.60 -8.34
CA ASN A 57 -8.89 13.65 -9.15
C ASN A 57 -7.73 13.07 -8.34
N VAL A 58 -7.89 11.83 -7.89
CA VAL A 58 -6.85 11.07 -7.16
C VAL A 58 -6.49 9.85 -7.96
N CYS A 59 -5.21 9.54 -8.08
CA CYS A 59 -4.74 8.30 -8.70
C CYS A 59 -3.66 7.63 -7.85
N VAL A 60 -3.46 6.34 -8.09
CA VAL A 60 -2.38 5.54 -7.47
C VAL A 60 -1.56 4.89 -8.57
N LEU A 61 -0.24 5.03 -8.51
CA LEU A 61 0.71 4.38 -9.40
C LEU A 61 1.43 3.27 -8.64
N GLU A 62 1.42 2.05 -9.20
CA GLU A 62 2.10 0.89 -8.61
C GLU A 62 2.98 0.23 -9.67
N LYS A 63 4.26 0.01 -9.34
CA LYS A 63 5.22 -0.57 -10.25
C LYS A 63 5.01 -2.06 -10.51
N GLU A 64 4.52 -2.78 -9.50
CA GLU A 64 4.24 -4.20 -9.62
C GLU A 64 2.96 -4.46 -10.41
N SER A 65 2.79 -5.66 -10.91
CA SER A 65 1.58 -6.07 -11.65
C SER A 65 0.40 -6.45 -10.76
N LEU A 66 0.63 -6.59 -9.46
CA LEU A 66 -0.37 -7.01 -8.46
C LEU A 66 -0.22 -6.20 -7.17
N LEU A 67 -1.24 -6.27 -6.30
CA LEU A 67 -1.19 -5.77 -4.93
C LEU A 67 -0.36 -6.72 -4.06
N GLU A 68 0.93 -6.71 -4.30
CA GLU A 68 1.92 -7.44 -3.54
C GLU A 68 2.68 -6.49 -2.63
N GLY A 69 3.64 -7.01 -1.90
CA GLY A 69 4.52 -6.23 -1.06
C GLY A 69 4.32 -6.52 0.42
N HIS A 70 5.07 -5.80 1.24
CA HIS A 70 5.20 -6.08 2.68
C HIS A 70 3.87 -6.01 3.43
N SER A 71 2.95 -5.14 3.01
CA SER A 71 1.64 -5.05 3.65
C SER A 71 0.81 -6.32 3.48
N THR A 72 0.88 -6.97 2.31
CA THR A 72 0.13 -8.19 1.99
C THR A 72 0.71 -9.41 2.70
N ILE A 73 2.05 -9.53 2.70
CA ILE A 73 2.74 -10.70 3.27
C ILE A 73 3.02 -10.59 4.76
N SER A 74 2.64 -9.49 5.41
CA SER A 74 2.82 -9.32 6.85
C SER A 74 2.00 -10.33 7.64
N THR A 75 2.43 -10.63 8.87
CA THR A 75 1.67 -11.50 9.80
C THR A 75 0.32 -10.92 10.21
N GLY A 76 0.08 -9.63 9.95
CA GLY A 76 -1.21 -8.97 10.17
C GLY A 76 -1.48 -8.56 11.62
N TYR A 77 -0.48 -8.50 12.48
CA TYR A 77 -0.65 -7.87 13.78
C TYR A 77 -0.88 -6.36 13.63
N PHE A 78 -1.97 -5.90 14.21
CA PHE A 78 -2.33 -4.48 14.23
C PHE A 78 -2.30 -3.97 15.66
N SER A 79 -1.23 -3.30 16.04
CA SER A 79 -1.09 -2.76 17.40
C SER A 79 -1.85 -1.45 17.53
N ALA A 80 -2.76 -1.37 18.50
CA ALA A 80 -3.59 -0.20 18.74
C ALA A 80 -3.89 0.02 20.21
N VAL A 81 -3.93 1.30 20.61
CA VAL A 81 -4.47 1.74 21.90
C VAL A 81 -5.86 2.30 21.62
N ARG A 82 -6.88 1.59 22.07
CA ARG A 82 -8.27 2.01 21.82
C ARG A 82 -8.77 2.92 22.95
N HIS A 83 -9.34 4.04 22.57
CA HIS A 83 -9.97 4.96 23.49
C HIS A 83 -11.38 4.46 23.87
N MET A 84 -11.67 4.43 25.15
CA MET A 84 -13.03 4.19 25.66
C MET A 84 -13.55 5.46 26.33
N PRO A 85 -14.75 5.93 25.97
CA PRO A 85 -15.33 7.12 26.57
C PRO A 85 -15.33 7.07 28.11
N GLY A 86 -14.87 8.15 28.74
CA GLY A 86 -14.76 8.24 30.20
C GLY A 86 -13.48 7.66 30.81
N HIS A 87 -12.58 7.11 29.99
CA HIS A 87 -11.30 6.51 30.42
C HIS A 87 -10.09 7.26 29.86
N ASP A 88 -10.12 8.58 29.88
CA ASP A 88 -9.07 9.41 29.25
C ASP A 88 -7.69 9.28 29.91
N ALA A 89 -7.66 9.08 31.23
CA ALA A 89 -6.41 8.91 31.97
C ALA A 89 -5.73 7.58 31.62
N GLU A 90 -6.51 6.50 31.61
CA GLU A 90 -6.07 5.15 31.23
C GLU A 90 -5.63 5.11 29.77
N TYR A 91 -6.36 5.80 28.88
CA TYR A 91 -5.98 5.93 27.48
C TYR A 91 -4.62 6.61 27.31
N ARG A 92 -4.41 7.76 27.96
CA ARG A 92 -3.12 8.46 27.92
C ARG A 92 -1.98 7.58 28.45
N ALA A 93 -2.19 6.92 29.59
CA ALA A 93 -1.18 6.01 30.14
C ALA A 93 -0.86 4.84 29.20
N ALA A 94 -1.85 4.32 28.49
CA ALA A 94 -1.65 3.25 27.51
C ALA A 94 -0.92 3.74 26.24
N VAL A 95 -1.17 4.98 25.80
CA VAL A 95 -0.42 5.63 24.71
C VAL A 95 1.03 5.82 25.11
N ASP A 96 1.30 6.36 26.31
CA ASP A 96 2.66 6.55 26.84
C ASP A 96 3.40 5.22 26.96
N SER A 97 2.71 4.16 27.42
CA SER A 97 3.25 2.81 27.45
C SER A 97 3.61 2.28 26.07
N MET A 98 2.78 2.54 25.05
CA MET A 98 3.08 2.13 23.67
C MET A 98 4.31 2.86 23.13
N ILE A 99 4.45 4.15 23.39
CA ILE A 99 5.62 4.96 23.01
C ILE A 99 6.87 4.37 23.64
N ALA A 100 6.86 4.15 24.96
CA ALA A 100 8.00 3.59 25.69
C ALA A 100 8.41 2.19 25.16
N ASP A 101 7.45 1.34 24.85
CA ASP A 101 7.72 0.02 24.27
C ASP A 101 8.36 0.12 22.89
N MET A 102 7.88 1.04 22.05
CA MET A 102 8.44 1.27 20.70
C MET A 102 9.86 1.84 20.77
N GLU A 103 10.14 2.79 21.66
CA GLU A 103 11.47 3.35 21.89
C GLU A 103 12.45 2.28 22.39
N LYS A 104 12.02 1.48 23.37
CA LYS A 104 12.81 0.39 23.93
C LYS A 104 13.15 -0.68 22.90
N THR A 105 12.16 -1.17 22.16
CA THR A 105 12.36 -2.23 21.14
C THR A 105 13.12 -1.71 19.94
N GLY A 106 12.90 -0.46 19.55
CA GLY A 106 13.63 0.24 18.50
C GLY A 106 15.06 0.67 18.92
N LYS A 107 15.47 0.43 20.18
CA LYS A 107 16.79 0.78 20.71
C LYS A 107 17.17 2.25 20.48
N GLY A 108 16.21 3.14 20.52
CA GLY A 108 16.39 4.58 20.29
C GLY A 108 16.67 4.98 18.83
N LEU A 109 16.52 4.06 17.88
CA LEU A 109 16.73 4.36 16.45
C LEU A 109 15.47 4.94 15.76
N GLY A 110 14.30 4.82 16.39
CA GLY A 110 13.05 5.36 15.88
C GLY A 110 12.97 6.89 15.95
N ASN A 111 12.25 7.51 15.04
CA ASN A 111 11.92 8.94 15.14
C ASN A 111 10.85 9.13 16.23
N PRO A 112 11.12 9.88 17.32
CA PRO A 112 10.18 10.02 18.43
C PRO A 112 8.85 10.68 18.04
N GLU A 113 8.88 11.60 17.07
CA GLU A 113 7.67 12.27 16.58
C GLU A 113 6.75 11.29 15.83
N LEU A 114 7.32 10.44 14.96
CA LEU A 114 6.56 9.41 14.23
C LEU A 114 6.04 8.34 15.19
N ILE A 115 6.80 7.94 16.20
CA ILE A 115 6.37 7.00 17.24
C ILE A 115 5.13 7.54 17.96
N ARG A 116 5.17 8.83 18.37
CA ARG A 116 4.04 9.47 19.04
C ARG A 116 2.81 9.55 18.14
N ILE A 117 2.97 10.03 16.89
CA ILE A 117 1.89 10.09 15.90
C ILE A 117 1.23 8.71 15.73
N LEU A 118 2.04 7.66 15.60
CA LEU A 118 1.53 6.28 15.47
C LEU A 118 0.74 5.85 16.71
N ALA A 119 1.30 6.04 17.91
CA ALA A 119 0.66 5.60 19.14
C ALA A 119 -0.67 6.33 19.39
N GLU A 120 -0.68 7.66 19.26
CA GLU A 120 -1.86 8.51 19.48
C GLU A 120 -3.00 8.23 18.47
N ASN A 121 -2.66 7.84 17.23
CA ASN A 121 -3.65 7.60 16.17
C ASN A 121 -3.97 6.11 15.94
N SER A 122 -3.31 5.20 16.65
CA SER A 122 -3.47 3.76 16.43
C SER A 122 -4.89 3.26 16.67
N GLY A 123 -5.58 3.79 17.68
CA GLY A 123 -6.97 3.48 17.98
C GLY A 123 -7.92 3.94 16.88
N ALA A 124 -7.76 5.19 16.42
CA ALA A 124 -8.56 5.73 15.31
C ALA A 124 -8.34 4.93 14.02
N ALA A 125 -7.12 4.48 13.76
CA ALA A 125 -6.81 3.63 12.62
C ALA A 125 -7.47 2.24 12.73
N TYR A 126 -7.51 1.66 13.94
CA TYR A 126 -8.24 0.42 14.22
C TYR A 126 -9.74 0.57 13.94
N ASP A 127 -10.35 1.64 14.46
CA ASP A 127 -11.78 1.91 14.26
C ASP A 127 -12.11 2.18 12.79
N TRP A 128 -11.22 2.86 12.07
CA TRP A 128 -11.36 3.08 10.65
C TRP A 128 -11.30 1.77 9.86
N MET A 129 -10.34 0.88 10.15
CA MET A 129 -10.28 -0.46 9.52
C MET A 129 -11.55 -1.27 9.82
N THR A 130 -12.07 -1.19 11.04
CA THR A 130 -13.35 -1.81 11.42
C THR A 130 -14.49 -1.26 10.57
N SER A 131 -14.53 0.05 10.32
CA SER A 131 -15.54 0.67 9.45
C SER A 131 -15.47 0.22 7.99
N LEU A 132 -14.30 -0.23 7.56
CA LEU A 132 -14.10 -0.86 6.26
C LEU A 132 -14.48 -2.35 6.23
N GLY A 133 -15.00 -2.89 7.34
CA GLY A 133 -15.45 -4.27 7.45
C GLY A 133 -14.37 -5.27 7.86
N VAL A 134 -13.22 -4.80 8.34
CA VAL A 134 -12.27 -5.68 9.02
C VAL A 134 -12.88 -6.13 10.34
N THR A 135 -12.90 -7.44 10.57
CA THR A 135 -13.35 -8.05 11.83
C THR A 135 -12.14 -8.62 12.57
N TRP A 136 -12.18 -8.52 13.89
CA TRP A 136 -11.05 -8.81 14.75
C TRP A 136 -11.31 -10.01 15.64
N LEU A 137 -10.27 -10.73 16.01
CA LEU A 137 -10.33 -11.66 17.15
C LEU A 137 -10.60 -10.86 18.43
N PRO A 138 -11.32 -11.46 19.41
CA PRO A 138 -11.85 -10.69 20.55
C PRO A 138 -10.76 -10.11 21.45
N ASP A 139 -9.67 -10.83 21.63
CA ASP A 139 -8.61 -10.46 22.57
C ASP A 139 -7.35 -10.00 21.82
N PRO A 140 -6.69 -8.92 22.30
CA PRO A 140 -5.41 -8.52 21.79
C PRO A 140 -4.31 -9.49 22.25
N TYR A 141 -3.31 -9.64 21.42
CA TYR A 141 -2.14 -10.46 21.67
C TYR A 141 -0.95 -9.61 22.16
N GLU A 142 -0.07 -10.26 22.89
CA GLU A 142 1.25 -9.73 23.16
C GLU A 142 2.11 -9.86 21.90
N ALA A 143 2.59 -8.72 21.39
CA ALA A 143 3.50 -8.74 20.26
C ALA A 143 4.89 -9.26 20.67
N LEU A 144 5.70 -9.63 19.70
CA LEU A 144 7.07 -10.11 19.89
C LEU A 144 7.86 -9.21 20.86
N GLY A 145 8.39 -9.79 21.93
CA GLY A 145 9.26 -9.11 22.88
C GLY A 145 8.69 -8.88 24.29
N GLY A 146 7.58 -9.49 24.66
CA GLY A 146 7.02 -9.40 26.02
C GLY A 146 6.45 -8.02 26.34
N LEU A 147 5.79 -7.42 25.34
CA LEU A 147 5.13 -6.13 25.46
C LEU A 147 3.68 -6.28 25.93
N VAL A 148 3.11 -5.19 26.43
CA VAL A 148 1.69 -5.17 26.83
C VAL A 148 0.79 -5.64 25.67
N PRO A 149 -0.19 -6.56 25.91
CA PRO A 149 -1.12 -7.02 24.90
C PRO A 149 -1.93 -5.87 24.30
N ARG A 150 -1.67 -5.54 23.03
CA ARG A 150 -2.38 -4.50 22.27
C ARG A 150 -2.39 -4.77 20.76
N SER A 151 -1.96 -5.96 20.36
CA SER A 151 -1.85 -6.35 18.96
C SER A 151 -3.04 -7.22 18.58
N TYR A 152 -3.86 -6.74 17.69
CA TYR A 152 -5.07 -7.41 17.20
C TYR A 152 -4.77 -8.20 15.95
N LEU A 153 -5.44 -9.32 15.77
CA LEU A 153 -5.47 -10.09 14.52
C LEU A 153 -6.87 -10.06 13.92
N THR A 154 -6.95 -10.16 12.62
CA THR A 154 -8.23 -10.30 11.95
C THR A 154 -8.86 -11.66 12.22
N SER A 155 -10.19 -11.74 12.18
CA SER A 155 -10.93 -12.99 12.41
C SER A 155 -10.63 -14.07 11.38
N PHE A 156 -10.20 -13.69 10.16
CA PHE A 156 -9.84 -14.63 9.10
C PHE A 156 -8.40 -15.11 9.17
N VAL A 157 -7.56 -14.41 9.93
CA VAL A 157 -6.14 -14.75 10.16
C VAL A 157 -5.33 -14.89 8.85
N ASN A 158 -5.68 -14.11 7.83
CA ASN A 158 -4.96 -14.09 6.55
C ASN A 158 -3.80 -13.09 6.52
N GLY A 159 -3.38 -12.61 7.68
CA GLY A 159 -2.31 -11.63 7.81
C GLY A 159 -2.68 -10.28 7.19
N GLY A 160 -1.70 -9.61 6.61
CA GLY A 160 -1.88 -8.30 6.00
C GLY A 160 -2.80 -8.27 4.79
N TYR A 161 -3.10 -9.44 4.20
CA TYR A 161 -4.03 -9.55 3.09
C TYR A 161 -5.42 -9.02 3.43
N ASP A 162 -5.92 -9.26 4.66
CA ASP A 162 -7.24 -8.79 5.08
C ASP A 162 -7.34 -7.25 5.05
N TYR A 163 -6.27 -6.56 5.42
CA TYR A 163 -6.22 -5.10 5.38
C TYR A 163 -6.17 -4.57 3.95
N ILE A 164 -5.30 -5.13 3.13
CA ILE A 164 -5.18 -4.74 1.72
C ILE A 164 -6.49 -4.99 0.98
N PHE A 165 -7.16 -6.10 1.25
CA PHE A 165 -8.47 -6.39 0.66
C PHE A 165 -9.53 -5.34 1.05
N ALA A 166 -9.59 -4.96 2.34
CA ALA A 166 -10.55 -3.97 2.82
C ALA A 166 -10.30 -2.58 2.20
N VAL A 167 -9.06 -2.08 2.20
CA VAL A 167 -8.74 -0.77 1.63
C VAL A 167 -8.87 -0.76 0.10
N ASN A 168 -8.51 -1.84 -0.59
CA ASN A 168 -8.67 -1.93 -2.04
C ASN A 168 -10.15 -1.93 -2.45
N ARG A 169 -11.01 -2.61 -1.70
CA ARG A 169 -12.45 -2.53 -1.89
C ARG A 169 -12.93 -1.08 -1.78
N ARG A 170 -12.51 -0.35 -0.73
CA ARG A 170 -12.88 1.04 -0.53
C ARG A 170 -12.37 1.96 -1.63
N LEU A 171 -11.14 1.75 -2.09
CA LEU A 171 -10.55 2.47 -3.22
C LEU A 171 -11.42 2.33 -4.49
N ARG A 172 -11.89 1.12 -4.78
CA ARG A 172 -12.79 0.86 -5.92
C ARG A 172 -14.16 1.52 -5.77
N GLU A 173 -14.76 1.46 -4.56
CA GLU A 173 -16.03 2.14 -4.26
C GLU A 173 -15.94 3.65 -4.53
N LEU A 174 -14.81 4.26 -4.18
CA LEU A 174 -14.51 5.67 -4.43
C LEU A 174 -14.08 5.96 -5.87
N ARG A 175 -13.98 4.93 -6.72
CA ARG A 175 -13.55 5.00 -8.11
C ARG A 175 -12.19 5.68 -8.29
N ILE A 176 -11.26 5.42 -7.38
CA ILE A 176 -9.90 5.91 -7.50
C ILE A 176 -9.13 4.99 -8.46
N PRO A 177 -8.58 5.51 -9.57
CA PRO A 177 -7.78 4.72 -10.50
C PRO A 177 -6.51 4.19 -9.82
N LEU A 178 -6.22 2.90 -10.05
CA LEU A 178 -4.98 2.24 -9.66
C LEU A 178 -4.32 1.68 -10.92
N TYR A 179 -3.15 2.22 -11.23
CA TYR A 179 -2.37 1.84 -12.41
C TYR A 179 -1.23 0.93 -12.01
N PHE A 180 -1.32 -0.33 -12.43
CA PHE A 180 -0.27 -1.33 -12.24
C PHE A 180 0.78 -1.25 -13.37
N GLY A 181 1.98 -1.74 -13.09
CA GLY A 181 3.12 -1.69 -14.01
C GLY A 181 3.63 -0.26 -14.25
N ALA A 182 3.21 0.69 -13.44
CA ALA A 182 3.57 2.09 -13.55
C ALA A 182 4.74 2.42 -12.61
N GLU A 183 5.96 2.25 -13.10
CA GLU A 183 7.16 2.55 -12.33
C GLU A 183 7.50 4.04 -12.41
N VAL A 184 7.41 4.74 -11.29
CA VAL A 184 7.82 6.14 -11.18
C VAL A 184 9.34 6.20 -11.04
N THR A 185 9.99 6.89 -11.98
CA THR A 185 11.44 7.07 -11.98
C THR A 185 11.87 8.47 -11.60
N GLN A 186 10.97 9.47 -11.73
CA GLN A 186 11.29 10.86 -11.44
C GLN A 186 10.07 11.61 -10.91
N VAL A 187 10.32 12.50 -9.93
CA VAL A 187 9.37 13.51 -9.45
C VAL A 187 10.05 14.86 -9.51
N THR A 188 9.53 15.77 -10.32
CA THR A 188 10.12 17.09 -10.54
C THR A 188 9.17 18.16 -10.02
N PRO A 189 9.60 19.03 -9.10
CA PRO A 189 8.79 20.17 -8.66
C PRO A 189 8.66 21.20 -9.78
N THR A 190 7.51 21.85 -9.85
CA THR A 190 7.19 22.97 -10.75
C THR A 190 6.48 24.06 -10.00
N ASP A 191 6.26 25.21 -10.62
CA ASP A 191 5.52 26.33 -9.99
C ASP A 191 4.04 25.96 -9.71
N ALA A 192 3.49 24.99 -10.43
CA ALA A 192 2.09 24.55 -10.29
C ALA A 192 1.92 23.25 -9.47
N GLY A 193 3.01 22.62 -9.05
CA GLY A 193 2.97 21.34 -8.33
C GLY A 193 4.14 20.42 -8.70
N TYR A 194 3.86 19.23 -9.18
CA TYR A 194 4.87 18.23 -9.51
C TYR A 194 4.59 17.57 -10.84
N VAL A 195 5.64 17.31 -11.61
CA VAL A 195 5.61 16.38 -12.75
C VAL A 195 6.15 15.03 -12.29
N VAL A 196 5.32 14.00 -12.43
CA VAL A 196 5.67 12.61 -12.11
C VAL A 196 5.91 11.87 -13.44
N SER A 197 7.09 11.29 -13.61
CA SER A 197 7.48 10.59 -14.84
C SER A 197 7.92 9.16 -14.53
N GLY A 198 7.69 8.27 -15.48
CA GLY A 198 8.02 6.86 -15.33
C GLY A 198 7.79 6.05 -16.60
N SER A 199 7.73 4.74 -16.44
CA SER A 199 7.43 3.77 -17.49
C SER A 199 6.23 2.90 -17.09
N ARG A 200 5.56 2.37 -18.08
CA ARG A 200 4.44 1.44 -17.91
C ARG A 200 4.58 0.25 -18.87
#